data_09b92969555c61dbda9878688fd1ab5e
#
_entry.id   09b92969555c61dbda9878688fd1ab5e
#
_cell.length_a   1.000
_cell.length_b   1.000
_cell.length_c   1.000
_cell.angle_alpha   90.00
_cell.angle_beta   90.00
_cell.angle_gamma   90.00
#
_symmetry.space_group_name_H-M   'P 1'
#
loop_
_entity.id
_entity.type
_entity.pdbx_description
1 polymer ?
#
loop_
_entity_poly.entity_id
_entity_poly.type
_entity_poly.pdbx_seq_one_letter_code
_entity_poly.pdbx_strand_id
1 'polypeptide(L)'
;MSNVLTLVVRKFRWRYAGHIAFWIQRLTGVALLGYLIVHVHTIRDLKNPETFGDALKTFGSPLFKLGEIALLATVVLHALNGVRLTLVDMGVGVSRQRQMFWYFAIGFGLILFLAGAVPMFIYGILR
;
A
#
# COMPACT_ATOMS: atom_id res chain seq x y z
N MET A 1 41.07 -6.11 6.75
CA MET A 1 40.26 -6.32 5.52
C MET A 1 38.80 -6.62 5.79
N SER A 2 38.44 -7.34 6.85
CA SER A 2 37.05 -7.63 7.23
C SER A 2 36.19 -6.39 7.52
N ASN A 3 36.75 -5.31 8.07
CA ASN A 3 36.01 -4.11 8.48
C ASN A 3 35.57 -3.22 7.30
N VAL A 4 36.30 -3.22 6.19
CA VAL A 4 35.95 -2.41 5.01
C VAL A 4 34.79 -3.05 4.25
N LEU A 5 34.82 -4.38 4.10
CA LEU A 5 33.74 -5.12 3.45
C LEU A 5 32.42 -5.02 4.23
N THR A 6 32.48 -5.13 5.56
CA THR A 6 31.30 -4.96 6.42
C THR A 6 30.74 -3.54 6.38
N LEU A 7 31.59 -2.51 6.28
CA LEU A 7 31.16 -1.13 6.13
C LEU A 7 30.53 -0.86 4.75
N VAL A 8 31.11 -1.40 3.69
CA VAL A 8 30.57 -1.29 2.32
C VAL A 8 29.22 -1.98 2.21
N VAL A 9 29.12 -3.23 2.68
CA VAL A 9 27.86 -4.00 2.66
C VAL A 9 26.79 -3.32 3.52
N ARG A 10 27.18 -2.78 4.67
CA ARG A 10 26.27 -2.05 5.55
C ARG A 10 25.78 -0.74 4.90
N LYS A 11 26.65 0.02 4.23
CA LYS A 11 26.32 1.24 3.51
C LYS A 11 25.43 0.96 2.29
N PHE A 12 25.66 -0.12 1.57
CA PHE A 12 24.86 -0.56 0.43
C PHE A 12 23.44 -0.99 0.86
N ARG A 13 23.31 -1.73 1.96
CA ARG A 13 22.01 -2.16 2.53
C ARG A 13 21.16 -0.99 3.03
N TRP A 14 21.75 0.09 3.53
CA TRP A 14 21.03 1.29 3.96
C TRP A 14 20.44 2.03 2.77
N ARG A 15 21.20 2.19 1.70
CA ARG A 15 20.74 2.81 0.45
C ARG A 15 19.59 2.03 -0.18
N TYR A 16 19.61 0.72 -0.10
CA TYR A 16 18.61 -0.15 -0.71
C TYR A 16 17.23 -0.02 -0.07
N ALA A 17 17.12 -0.04 1.26
CA ALA A 17 15.84 0.12 1.95
C ALA A 17 15.20 1.50 1.73
N GLY A 18 16.00 2.58 1.76
CA GLY A 18 15.52 3.93 1.47
C GLY A 18 15.06 4.10 0.02
N HIS A 19 15.77 3.49 -0.92
CA HIS A 19 15.42 3.52 -2.34
C HIS A 19 14.10 2.77 -2.62
N ILE A 20 13.92 1.59 -2.03
CA ILE A 20 12.67 0.83 -2.13
C ILE A 20 11.50 1.65 -1.54
N ALA A 21 11.67 2.19 -0.34
CA ALA A 21 10.63 2.99 0.32
C ALA A 21 10.22 4.22 -0.51
N PHE A 22 11.20 4.86 -1.16
CA PHE A 22 10.97 5.99 -2.05
C PHE A 22 10.10 5.60 -3.26
N TRP A 23 10.44 4.50 -3.93
CA TRP A 23 9.68 4.03 -5.09
C TRP A 23 8.29 3.53 -4.71
N ILE A 24 8.16 2.80 -3.60
CA ILE A 24 6.86 2.38 -3.07
C ILE A 24 5.96 3.61 -2.87
N GLN A 25 6.47 4.67 -2.22
CA GLN A 25 5.68 5.88 -1.96
C GLN A 25 5.19 6.54 -3.24
N ARG A 26 6.05 6.65 -4.25
CA ARG A 26 5.69 7.28 -5.53
C ARG A 26 4.73 6.44 -6.35
N LEU A 27 5.01 5.14 -6.51
CA LEU A 27 4.18 4.25 -7.31
C LEU A 27 2.80 4.07 -6.70
N THR A 28 2.72 3.87 -5.39
CA THR A 28 1.44 3.78 -4.68
C THR A 28 0.67 5.10 -4.73
N GLY A 29 1.34 6.24 -4.63
CA GLY A 29 0.70 7.55 -4.77
C GLY A 29 0.09 7.78 -6.15
N VAL A 30 0.80 7.44 -7.23
CA VAL A 30 0.27 7.51 -8.60
C VAL A 30 -0.90 6.54 -8.81
N ALA A 31 -0.79 5.32 -8.28
CA ALA A 31 -1.86 4.33 -8.36
C ALA A 31 -3.13 4.80 -7.62
N LEU A 32 -2.99 5.39 -6.43
CA LEU A 32 -4.12 5.96 -5.67
C LEU A 32 -4.75 7.17 -6.35
N LEU A 33 -3.95 8.02 -7.00
CA LEU A 33 -4.48 9.13 -7.79
C LEU A 33 -5.31 8.62 -8.97
N GLY A 34 -4.81 7.63 -9.71
CA GLY A 34 -5.55 6.98 -10.80
C GLY A 34 -6.85 6.34 -10.29
N TYR A 35 -6.79 5.62 -9.18
CA TYR A 35 -7.97 5.06 -8.53
C TYR A 35 -8.98 6.14 -8.15
N LEU A 36 -8.54 7.26 -7.57
CA LEU A 36 -9.43 8.35 -7.15
C LEU A 36 -10.23 8.90 -8.33
N ILE A 37 -9.61 9.07 -9.49
CA ILE A 37 -10.28 9.53 -10.71
C ILE A 37 -11.38 8.54 -11.11
N VAL A 38 -11.05 7.24 -11.19
CA VAL A 38 -12.03 6.19 -11.51
C VAL A 38 -13.14 6.13 -10.46
N HIS A 39 -12.78 6.23 -9.17
CA HIS A 39 -13.73 6.17 -8.06
C HIS A 39 -14.77 7.30 -8.11
N VAL A 40 -14.34 8.53 -8.41
CA VAL A 40 -15.27 9.67 -8.56
C VAL A 40 -16.26 9.42 -9.71
N HIS A 41 -15.80 8.90 -10.83
CA HIS A 41 -16.70 8.54 -11.95
C HIS A 41 -17.67 7.43 -11.55
N THR A 42 -17.19 6.38 -10.89
CA THR A 42 -18.01 5.26 -10.42
C THR A 42 -19.12 5.71 -9.46
N ILE A 43 -18.80 6.58 -8.49
CA ILE A 43 -19.82 7.11 -7.56
C ILE A 43 -20.86 7.94 -8.30
N ARG A 44 -20.46 8.66 -9.34
CA ARG A 44 -21.39 9.40 -10.18
C ARG A 44 -22.36 8.46 -10.90
N ASP A 45 -21.89 7.36 -11.46
CA ASP A 45 -22.69 6.37 -12.17
C ASP A 45 -23.64 5.62 -11.23
N LEU A 46 -23.24 5.37 -9.99
CA LEU A 46 -24.11 4.78 -8.95
C LEU A 46 -25.31 5.64 -8.56
N LYS A 47 -25.27 6.95 -8.82
CA LYS A 47 -26.41 7.86 -8.58
C LYS A 47 -27.47 7.79 -9.68
N ASN A 48 -27.16 7.17 -10.81
CA ASN A 48 -28.10 7.01 -11.91
C ASN A 48 -28.85 5.66 -11.76
N PRO A 49 -30.19 5.66 -11.60
CA PRO A 49 -30.98 4.45 -11.44
C PRO A 49 -30.85 3.45 -12.59
N GLU A 50 -30.59 3.93 -13.82
CA GLU A 50 -30.47 3.09 -15.01
C GLU A 50 -29.18 2.26 -15.01
N THR A 51 -28.07 2.80 -14.47
CA THR A 51 -26.75 2.15 -14.46
C THR A 51 -26.45 1.43 -13.15
N PHE A 52 -27.24 1.68 -12.10
CA PHE A 52 -27.02 1.15 -10.76
C PHE A 52 -26.96 -0.39 -10.70
N GLY A 53 -27.89 -1.07 -11.38
CA GLY A 53 -27.96 -2.53 -11.40
C GLY A 53 -26.73 -3.18 -12.05
N ASP A 54 -26.23 -2.61 -13.13
CA ASP A 54 -25.06 -3.12 -13.84
C ASP A 54 -23.76 -2.81 -13.08
N ALA A 55 -23.68 -1.68 -12.41
CA ALA A 55 -22.58 -1.34 -11.52
C ALA A 55 -22.47 -2.34 -10.36
N LEU A 56 -23.58 -2.71 -9.72
CA LEU A 56 -23.61 -3.71 -8.64
C LEU A 56 -23.13 -5.08 -9.11
N LYS A 57 -23.52 -5.54 -10.30
CA LYS A 57 -23.02 -6.80 -10.88
C LYS A 57 -21.51 -6.75 -11.10
N THR A 58 -21.00 -5.63 -11.60
CA THR A 58 -19.56 -5.44 -11.84
C THR A 58 -18.78 -5.49 -10.53
N PHE A 59 -19.26 -4.81 -9.48
CA PHE A 59 -18.62 -4.82 -8.16
C PHE A 59 -18.67 -6.18 -7.47
N GLY A 60 -19.67 -6.99 -7.75
CA GLY A 60 -19.77 -8.36 -7.28
C GLY A 60 -18.85 -9.36 -7.99
N SER A 61 -18.20 -8.97 -9.10
CA SER A 61 -17.35 -9.88 -9.85
C SER A 61 -16.05 -10.23 -9.09
N PRO A 62 -15.55 -11.49 -9.21
CA PRO A 62 -14.31 -11.90 -8.55
C PRO A 62 -13.10 -11.05 -8.96
N LEU A 63 -13.05 -10.61 -10.22
CA LEU A 63 -11.97 -9.74 -10.73
C LEU A 63 -11.97 -8.39 -10.03
N PHE A 64 -13.16 -7.82 -9.80
CA PHE A 64 -13.29 -6.56 -9.09
C PHE A 64 -12.88 -6.70 -7.61
N LYS A 65 -13.25 -7.81 -6.98
CA LYS A 65 -12.84 -8.13 -5.60
C LYS A 65 -11.32 -8.28 -5.45
N LEU A 66 -10.65 -8.87 -6.41
CA LEU A 66 -9.18 -8.91 -6.45
C LEU A 66 -8.59 -7.51 -6.57
N GLY A 67 -9.21 -6.65 -7.38
CA GLY A 67 -8.83 -5.23 -7.49
C GLY A 67 -8.98 -4.47 -6.16
N GLU A 68 -10.06 -4.71 -5.41
CA GLU A 68 -10.26 -4.13 -4.07
C GLU A 68 -9.18 -4.57 -3.06
N ILE A 69 -8.78 -5.86 -3.10
CA ILE A 69 -7.69 -6.38 -2.25
C ILE A 69 -6.35 -5.75 -2.63
N ALA A 70 -6.05 -5.60 -3.92
CA ALA A 70 -4.85 -4.92 -4.39
C ALA A 70 -4.84 -3.43 -4.00
N LEU A 71 -6.01 -2.78 -4.05
CA LEU A 71 -6.18 -1.40 -3.57
C LEU A 71 -5.92 -1.29 -2.07
N LEU A 72 -6.43 -2.22 -1.26
CA LEU A 72 -6.17 -2.26 0.18
C LEU A 72 -4.66 -2.34 0.47
N ALA A 73 -3.92 -3.22 -0.24
CA ALA A 73 -2.47 -3.30 -0.12
C ALA A 73 -1.79 -1.96 -0.44
N THR A 74 -2.24 -1.32 -1.53
CA THR A 74 -1.70 -0.02 -1.98
C THR A 74 -1.94 1.07 -0.94
N VAL A 75 -3.15 1.16 -0.38
CA VAL A 75 -3.50 2.14 0.67
C VAL A 75 -2.67 1.92 1.93
N VAL A 76 -2.58 0.68 2.42
CA VAL A 76 -1.83 0.34 3.64
C VAL A 76 -0.35 0.70 3.48
N LEU A 77 0.28 0.29 2.38
CA LEU A 77 1.68 0.59 2.11
C LEU A 77 1.94 2.09 1.97
N HIS A 78 1.08 2.80 1.24
CA HIS A 78 1.20 4.24 1.06
C HIS A 78 1.06 5.01 2.38
N ALA A 79 0.04 4.68 3.15
CA ALA A 79 -0.23 5.34 4.42
C ALA A 79 0.89 5.12 5.44
N LEU A 80 1.29 3.86 5.68
CA LEU A 80 2.30 3.55 6.69
C LEU A 80 3.69 4.07 6.30
N ASN A 81 4.07 3.94 5.02
CA ASN A 81 5.32 4.50 4.56
C ASN A 81 5.29 6.04 4.57
N GLY A 82 4.14 6.66 4.28
CA GLY A 82 3.93 8.10 4.40
C GLY A 82 4.09 8.60 5.84
N VAL A 83 3.45 7.93 6.81
CA VAL A 83 3.63 8.23 8.24
C VAL A 83 5.11 8.09 8.64
N ARG A 84 5.78 7.03 8.20
CA ARG A 84 7.21 6.87 8.45
C ARG A 84 8.04 8.03 7.90
N LEU A 85 7.79 8.45 6.67
CA LEU A 85 8.51 9.58 6.06
C LEU A 85 8.29 10.86 6.85
N THR A 86 7.05 11.16 7.23
CA THR A 86 6.72 12.33 8.05
C THR A 86 7.44 12.31 9.40
N LEU A 87 7.46 11.15 10.08
CA LEU A 87 8.17 11.02 11.35
C LEU A 87 9.68 11.27 11.21
N VAL A 88 10.29 10.74 10.14
CA VAL A 88 11.71 10.94 9.85
C VAL A 88 12.00 12.41 9.52
N ASP A 89 11.14 13.08 8.77
CA ASP A 89 11.27 14.51 8.46
C ASP A 89 11.14 15.39 9.71
N MET A 90 10.35 14.95 10.69
CA MET A 90 10.26 15.59 12.00
C MET A 90 11.44 15.25 12.94
N GLY A 91 12.43 14.49 12.46
CA GLY A 91 13.60 14.08 13.24
C GLY A 91 13.41 12.81 14.09
N VAL A 92 12.23 12.18 14.04
CA VAL A 92 11.94 10.97 14.81
C VAL A 92 12.44 9.72 14.07
N GLY A 93 13.30 8.96 14.71
CA GLY A 93 13.79 7.68 14.19
C GLY A 93 14.78 7.78 13.03
N VAL A 94 15.41 8.94 12.80
CA VAL A 94 16.39 9.17 11.72
C VAL A 94 17.50 8.11 11.70
N SER A 95 18.01 7.71 12.88
CA SER A 95 19.03 6.67 13.02
C SER A 95 18.50 5.24 12.81
N ARG A 96 17.18 5.05 12.87
CA ARG A 96 16.51 3.75 12.80
C ARG A 96 15.58 3.58 11.58
N GLN A 97 15.76 4.39 10.54
CA GLN A 97 14.88 4.43 9.37
C GLN A 97 14.63 3.06 8.73
N ARG A 98 15.66 2.20 8.68
CA ARG A 98 15.55 0.85 8.14
C ARG A 98 14.67 -0.05 9.00
N GLN A 99 14.81 0.02 10.33
CA GLN A 99 13.98 -0.74 11.25
C GLN A 99 12.53 -0.26 11.16
N MET A 100 12.30 1.06 11.12
CA MET A 100 10.97 1.63 10.93
C MET A 100 10.33 1.16 9.63
N PHE A 101 11.09 1.08 8.52
CA PHE A 101 10.55 0.58 7.26
C PHE A 101 10.11 -0.89 7.36
N TRP A 102 11.00 -1.77 7.83
CA TRP A 102 10.71 -3.20 7.85
C TRP A 102 9.70 -3.61 8.92
N TYR A 103 9.80 -3.07 10.13
CA TYR A 103 8.88 -3.46 11.21
C TYR A 103 7.57 -2.69 11.19
N PHE A 104 7.60 -1.38 10.94
CA PHE A 104 6.39 -0.57 10.95
C PHE A 104 5.69 -0.61 9.59
N ALA A 105 6.33 -0.20 8.50
CA ALA A 105 5.64 -0.10 7.22
C ALA A 105 5.31 -1.49 6.64
N ILE A 106 6.24 -2.44 6.67
CA ILE A 106 6.04 -3.77 6.10
C ILE A 106 5.42 -4.73 7.13
N GLY A 107 6.00 -4.90 8.32
CA GLY A 107 5.52 -5.86 9.31
C GLY A 107 4.12 -5.54 9.82
N PHE A 108 3.91 -4.34 10.34
CA PHE A 108 2.59 -3.91 10.80
C PHE A 108 1.61 -3.74 9.63
N GLY A 109 2.10 -3.28 8.48
CA GLY A 109 1.31 -3.19 7.25
C GLY A 109 0.79 -4.55 6.78
N LEU A 110 1.60 -5.61 6.86
CA LEU A 110 1.19 -6.97 6.53
C LEU A 110 0.07 -7.46 7.46
N ILE A 111 0.15 -7.17 8.76
CA ILE A 111 -0.90 -7.53 9.72
C ILE A 111 -2.22 -6.83 9.36
N LEU A 112 -2.18 -5.53 9.10
CA LEU A 112 -3.37 -4.76 8.71
C LEU A 112 -3.93 -5.24 7.37
N PHE A 113 -3.06 -5.51 6.40
CA PHE A 113 -3.47 -6.03 5.11
C PHE A 113 -4.16 -7.39 5.23
N LEU A 114 -3.58 -8.34 5.96
CA LEU A 114 -4.18 -9.66 6.16
C LEU A 114 -5.50 -9.57 6.93
N ALA A 115 -5.59 -8.72 7.95
CA ALA A 115 -6.83 -8.51 8.69
C ALA A 115 -7.99 -8.00 7.81
N GLY A 116 -7.70 -7.23 6.76
CA GLY A 116 -8.68 -6.77 5.78
C GLY A 116 -8.87 -7.74 4.61
N ALA A 117 -7.78 -8.23 4.03
CA ALA A 117 -7.81 -9.05 2.81
C ALA A 117 -8.42 -10.44 3.05
N VAL A 118 -8.17 -11.06 4.20
CA VAL A 118 -8.70 -12.41 4.50
C VAL A 118 -10.23 -12.43 4.53
N PRO A 119 -10.93 -11.58 5.28
CA PRO A 119 -12.39 -11.54 5.22
C PRO A 119 -12.92 -11.11 3.84
N MET A 120 -12.27 -10.16 3.16
CA MET A 120 -12.67 -9.78 1.80
C MET A 120 -12.58 -10.96 0.83
N PHE A 121 -11.54 -11.78 0.94
CA PHE A 121 -11.38 -12.97 0.10
C PHE A 121 -12.43 -14.05 0.43
N ILE A 122 -12.61 -14.36 1.71
CA ILE A 122 -13.54 -15.41 2.14
C ILE A 122 -14.98 -15.05 1.80
N TYR A 123 -15.42 -13.85 2.13
CA TYR A 123 -16.81 -13.44 1.95
C TYR A 123 -17.10 -12.83 0.57
N GLY A 124 -16.09 -12.31 -0.13
CA GLY A 124 -16.26 -11.68 -1.42
C GLY A 124 -16.03 -12.59 -2.62
N ILE A 125 -15.23 -13.65 -2.49
CA ILE A 125 -14.83 -14.52 -3.60
C ILE A 125 -15.32 -15.97 -3.40
N LEU A 126 -15.24 -16.50 -2.16
CA LEU A 126 -15.59 -17.91 -1.89
C LEU A 126 -17.06 -18.12 -1.53
N ARG A 127 -17.79 -17.09 -1.18
CA ARG A 127 -19.23 -17.10 -0.87
C ARG A 127 -20.04 -16.40 -1.93
#